data_789667560abd6d6c3f0ec625257a93ca
#
_entry.id   789667560abd6d6c3f0ec625257a93ca
#
_cell.length_a   1.000
_cell.length_b   1.000
_cell.length_c   1.000
_cell.angle_alpha   90.00
_cell.angle_beta   90.00
_cell.angle_gamma   90.00
#
_symmetry.space_group_name_H-M   'P 1'
#
loop_
_entity.id
_entity.type
_entity.pdbx_description
1 polymer ?
#
loop_
_entity_poly.entity_id
_entity_poly.type
_entity_poly.pdbx_seq_one_letter_code
_entity_poly.pdbx_strand_id
1 'polypeptide(L)'
;PVIFTERTRQRYERLYDTVFTIPFDEIIVKNYEEIGFLQRHAYTGTVMADHDLYTYSNRTQEAFAQSGICRNTVPLELNYKELRHRDCSNSELLIYGYLPLMVSAGCIFKSLKKCQKKESLCYLKDRYGKHFAVRNYCTDCYNILYNSSPLALFGMRQEVESIHPKSLRMQFTTESVKETEKILSLI
;
A
#
# COMPACT_ATOMS: atom_id res chain seq x y z
N PRO A 1 7.89 -3.09 2.91
CA PRO A 1 8.31 -1.79 2.35
C PRO A 1 8.02 -1.70 0.85
N VAL A 2 7.90 -0.50 0.29
CA VAL A 2 7.66 -0.31 -1.16
C VAL A 2 8.89 -0.75 -1.98
N ILE A 3 10.09 -0.53 -1.45
CA ILE A 3 11.35 -0.99 -2.04
C ILE A 3 12.04 -1.94 -1.07
N PHE A 4 12.24 -3.17 -1.49
CA PHE A 4 12.91 -4.20 -0.68
C PHE A 4 14.39 -4.30 -1.10
N THR A 5 15.23 -3.50 -0.44
CA THR A 5 16.69 -3.48 -0.70
C THR A 5 17.41 -4.54 0.13
N GLU A 6 18.67 -4.81 -0.22
CA GLU A 6 19.54 -5.68 0.59
C GLU A 6 19.63 -5.21 2.06
N ARG A 7 19.69 -3.90 2.30
CA ARG A 7 19.67 -3.32 3.64
C ARG A 7 18.35 -3.60 4.36
N THR A 8 17.24 -3.53 3.65
CA THR A 8 15.92 -3.87 4.18
C THR A 8 15.86 -5.34 4.54
N ARG A 9 16.34 -6.23 3.64
CA ARG A 9 16.42 -7.66 3.86
C ARG A 9 17.19 -7.99 5.15
N GLN A 10 18.40 -7.46 5.30
CA GLN A 10 19.24 -7.67 6.51
C GLN A 10 18.57 -7.18 7.80
N ARG A 11 17.77 -6.12 7.71
CA ARG A 11 16.98 -5.63 8.85
C ARG A 11 15.88 -6.62 9.21
N TYR A 12 15.12 -7.11 8.23
CA TYR A 12 14.06 -8.09 8.45
C TYR A 12 14.59 -9.45 8.92
N GLU A 13 15.75 -9.91 8.42
CA GLU A 13 16.41 -11.10 8.91
C GLU A 13 16.66 -11.04 10.44
N ARG A 14 17.16 -9.90 10.93
CA ARG A 14 17.42 -9.68 12.35
C ARG A 14 16.16 -9.58 13.21
N LEU A 15 15.07 -9.14 12.62
CA LEU A 15 13.80 -8.93 13.32
C LEU A 15 12.84 -10.11 13.16
N TYR A 16 13.19 -11.09 12.32
CA TYR A 16 12.27 -12.16 11.93
C TYR A 16 11.70 -12.88 13.15
N ASP A 17 12.55 -13.40 14.00
CA ASP A 17 12.14 -14.17 15.19
C ASP A 17 11.34 -13.35 16.20
N THR A 18 11.51 -12.03 16.21
CA THR A 18 10.77 -11.15 17.12
C THR A 18 9.42 -10.72 16.56
N VAL A 19 9.39 -10.37 15.28
CA VAL A 19 8.18 -9.81 14.64
C VAL A 19 7.23 -10.92 14.21
N PHE A 20 7.75 -12.00 13.61
CA PHE A 20 6.91 -13.04 13.01
C PHE A 20 6.47 -14.12 14.01
N THR A 21 6.88 -14.03 15.29
CA THR A 21 6.25 -14.76 16.39
C THR A 21 4.95 -14.11 16.88
N ILE A 22 4.68 -12.85 16.48
CA ILE A 22 3.40 -12.20 16.77
C ILE A 22 2.32 -12.87 15.89
N PRO A 23 1.20 -13.32 16.48
CA PRO A 23 0.12 -13.95 15.71
C PRO A 23 -0.63 -12.90 14.92
N PHE A 24 -0.16 -12.60 13.71
CA PHE A 24 -0.90 -11.76 12.76
C PHE A 24 -1.99 -12.59 12.08
N ASP A 25 -3.19 -12.03 11.93
CA ASP A 25 -4.25 -12.64 11.12
C ASP A 25 -3.82 -12.72 9.65
N GLU A 26 -3.10 -11.70 9.16
CA GLU A 26 -2.67 -11.62 7.79
C GLU A 26 -1.48 -10.66 7.62
N ILE A 27 -0.59 -10.96 6.69
CA ILE A 27 0.54 -10.10 6.29
C ILE A 27 0.33 -9.63 4.86
N ILE A 28 0.43 -8.31 4.64
CA ILE A 28 0.35 -7.71 3.31
C ILE A 28 1.75 -7.61 2.71
N VAL A 29 1.93 -8.14 1.49
CA VAL A 29 3.17 -8.06 0.72
C VAL A 29 2.97 -7.18 -0.51
N LYS A 30 3.99 -6.36 -0.84
CA LYS A 30 3.96 -5.34 -1.90
C LYS A 30 4.82 -5.68 -3.12
N ASN A 31 5.71 -6.66 -2.99
CA ASN A 31 6.64 -7.02 -4.04
C ASN A 31 7.04 -8.50 -3.94
N TYR A 32 7.63 -9.02 -5.00
CA TYR A 32 8.04 -10.43 -5.08
C TYR A 32 9.21 -10.75 -4.14
N GLU A 33 10.05 -9.80 -3.80
CA GLU A 33 11.15 -9.97 -2.86
C GLU A 33 10.63 -10.26 -1.44
N GLU A 34 9.52 -9.65 -1.04
CA GLU A 34 8.84 -9.94 0.23
C GLU A 34 8.26 -11.35 0.23
N ILE A 35 7.63 -11.76 -0.87
CA ILE A 35 7.12 -13.13 -1.03
C ILE A 35 8.29 -14.13 -0.90
N GLY A 36 9.37 -13.91 -1.63
CA GLY A 36 10.57 -14.75 -1.57
C GLY A 36 11.24 -14.74 -0.19
N PHE A 37 11.17 -13.63 0.54
CA PHE A 37 11.65 -13.57 1.91
C PHE A 37 10.82 -14.47 2.83
N LEU A 38 9.50 -14.38 2.80
CA LEU A 38 8.60 -15.21 3.62
C LEU A 38 8.75 -16.70 3.29
N GLN A 39 8.89 -17.05 2.01
CA GLN A 39 9.10 -18.43 1.57
C GLN A 39 10.42 -19.01 2.10
N ARG A 40 11.53 -18.26 2.07
CA ARG A 40 12.83 -18.70 2.62
C ARG A 40 12.76 -18.99 4.12
N HIS A 41 11.91 -18.24 4.83
CA HIS A 41 11.69 -18.44 6.27
C HIS A 41 10.58 -19.46 6.58
N ALA A 42 10.05 -20.15 5.57
CA ALA A 42 8.95 -21.12 5.71
C ALA A 42 7.75 -20.53 6.50
N TYR A 43 7.44 -19.25 6.25
CA TYR A 43 6.30 -18.60 6.91
C TYR A 43 4.99 -19.29 6.54
N THR A 44 4.21 -19.68 7.56
CA THR A 44 2.98 -20.47 7.41
C THR A 44 1.70 -19.66 7.64
N GLY A 45 1.83 -18.39 8.01
CA GLY A 45 0.67 -17.50 8.21
C GLY A 45 0.02 -17.05 6.90
N THR A 46 -1.14 -16.41 7.02
CA THR A 46 -1.87 -15.89 5.84
C THR A 46 -1.13 -14.70 5.22
N VAL A 47 -1.00 -14.71 3.90
CA VAL A 47 -0.37 -13.65 3.12
C VAL A 47 -1.36 -13.08 2.11
N MET A 48 -1.42 -11.75 2.02
CA MET A 48 -2.23 -11.01 1.06
C MET A 48 -1.33 -10.20 0.11
N ALA A 49 -1.61 -10.29 -1.20
CA ALA A 49 -0.95 -9.47 -2.20
C ALA A 49 -1.52 -8.05 -2.21
N ASP A 50 -0.69 -7.00 -2.00
CA ASP A 50 -1.16 -5.63 -2.14
C ASP A 50 -1.37 -5.22 -3.61
N HIS A 51 -2.01 -4.09 -3.86
CA HIS A 51 -2.30 -3.57 -5.20
C HIS A 51 -1.05 -3.46 -6.09
N ASP A 52 0.13 -3.25 -5.50
CA ASP A 52 1.43 -3.17 -6.20
C ASP A 52 1.85 -4.48 -6.89
N LEU A 53 1.18 -5.61 -6.61
CA LEU A 53 1.41 -6.91 -7.26
C LEU A 53 0.49 -7.16 -8.46
N TYR A 54 -0.31 -6.16 -8.83
CA TYR A 54 -1.05 -6.09 -10.09
C TYR A 54 -1.93 -7.31 -10.40
N THR A 55 -2.78 -7.71 -9.44
CA THR A 55 -3.73 -8.83 -9.62
C THR A 55 -4.92 -8.43 -10.50
N TYR A 56 -4.66 -8.00 -11.75
CA TYR A 56 -5.68 -7.44 -12.65
C TYR A 56 -6.78 -8.42 -13.08
N SER A 57 -6.46 -9.69 -13.22
CA SER A 57 -7.38 -10.70 -13.76
C SER A 57 -7.58 -11.87 -12.81
N ASN A 58 -8.67 -12.63 -13.01
CA ASN A 58 -8.92 -13.87 -12.28
C ASN A 58 -7.77 -14.88 -12.46
N ARG A 59 -7.17 -14.95 -13.65
CA ARG A 59 -5.99 -15.80 -13.89
C ARG A 59 -4.78 -15.43 -13.04
N THR A 60 -4.53 -14.13 -12.86
CA THR A 60 -3.44 -13.67 -11.99
C THR A 60 -3.74 -14.06 -10.54
N GLN A 61 -5.00 -13.92 -10.09
CA GLN A 61 -5.42 -14.35 -8.76
C GLN A 61 -5.22 -15.86 -8.57
N GLU A 62 -5.60 -16.68 -9.56
CA GLU A 62 -5.38 -18.12 -9.53
C GLU A 62 -3.89 -18.49 -9.43
N ALA A 63 -3.01 -17.77 -10.15
CA ALA A 63 -1.57 -18.00 -10.08
C ALA A 63 -1.00 -17.67 -8.68
N PHE A 64 -1.47 -16.56 -8.05
CA PHE A 64 -1.10 -16.27 -6.67
C PHE A 64 -1.65 -17.30 -5.68
N ALA A 65 -2.89 -17.77 -5.88
CA ALA A 65 -3.50 -18.79 -5.03
C ALA A 65 -2.73 -20.14 -5.08
N GLN A 66 -2.20 -20.53 -6.25
CA GLN A 66 -1.31 -21.69 -6.38
C GLN A 66 -0.02 -21.55 -5.57
N SER A 67 0.40 -20.31 -5.29
CA SER A 67 1.56 -20.01 -4.41
C SER A 67 1.16 -19.79 -2.95
N GLY A 68 -0.08 -20.10 -2.56
CA GLY A 68 -0.60 -19.94 -1.21
C GLY A 68 -1.10 -18.54 -0.86
N ILE A 69 -1.15 -17.60 -1.83
CA ILE A 69 -1.62 -16.23 -1.62
C ILE A 69 -3.03 -16.10 -2.20
N CYS A 70 -4.05 -16.37 -1.37
CA CYS A 70 -5.45 -16.42 -1.80
C CYS A 70 -6.18 -15.07 -1.70
N ARG A 71 -5.60 -14.08 -1.04
CA ARG A 71 -6.18 -12.75 -0.87
C ARG A 71 -5.34 -11.68 -1.55
N ASN A 72 -6.00 -10.63 -2.00
CA ASN A 72 -5.33 -9.50 -2.66
C ASN A 72 -6.06 -8.19 -2.39
N THR A 73 -5.35 -7.08 -2.55
CA THR A 73 -5.95 -5.76 -2.70
C THR A 73 -6.26 -5.52 -4.17
N VAL A 74 -7.43 -5.00 -4.45
CA VAL A 74 -7.84 -4.62 -5.81
C VAL A 74 -6.83 -3.62 -6.39
N PRO A 75 -6.29 -3.86 -7.62
CA PRO A 75 -5.42 -2.90 -8.29
C PRO A 75 -6.10 -1.53 -8.47
N LEU A 76 -5.35 -0.47 -8.17
CA LEU A 76 -5.87 0.91 -8.15
C LEU A 76 -6.18 1.47 -9.55
N GLU A 77 -5.66 0.85 -10.58
CA GLU A 77 -5.81 1.25 -11.98
C GLU A 77 -7.09 0.71 -12.63
N LEU A 78 -7.75 -0.26 -12.00
CA LEU A 78 -8.98 -0.82 -12.52
C LEU A 78 -10.17 0.11 -12.25
N ASN A 79 -10.93 0.40 -13.29
CA ASN A 79 -12.18 1.15 -13.17
C ASN A 79 -13.37 0.23 -12.81
N TYR A 80 -14.50 0.83 -12.47
CA TYR A 80 -15.69 0.09 -12.05
C TYR A 80 -16.18 -0.95 -13.07
N LYS A 81 -16.12 -0.66 -14.38
CA LYS A 81 -16.56 -1.61 -15.41
C LYS A 81 -15.66 -2.86 -15.44
N GLU A 82 -14.36 -2.67 -15.27
CA GLU A 82 -13.38 -3.75 -15.21
C GLU A 82 -13.57 -4.58 -13.94
N LEU A 83 -13.81 -3.92 -12.80
CA LEU A 83 -14.04 -4.60 -11.52
C LEU A 83 -15.29 -5.47 -11.53
N ARG A 84 -16.34 -5.10 -12.25
CA ARG A 84 -17.53 -5.94 -12.42
C ARG A 84 -17.29 -7.26 -13.16
N HIS A 85 -16.20 -7.36 -13.92
CA HIS A 85 -15.81 -8.58 -14.64
C HIS A 85 -14.70 -9.37 -13.94
N ARG A 86 -14.24 -8.86 -12.80
CA ARG A 86 -13.22 -9.48 -11.98
C ARG A 86 -13.86 -10.06 -10.71
N ASP A 87 -13.46 -11.26 -10.32
CA ASP A 87 -13.86 -11.79 -9.01
C ASP A 87 -13.16 -11.00 -7.90
N CYS A 88 -13.97 -10.30 -7.08
CA CYS A 88 -13.49 -9.53 -5.93
C CYS A 88 -13.83 -10.19 -4.59
N SER A 89 -14.41 -11.39 -4.59
CA SER A 89 -14.89 -12.09 -3.37
C SER A 89 -13.79 -12.40 -2.34
N ASN A 90 -12.53 -12.47 -2.78
CA ASN A 90 -11.35 -12.62 -1.93
C ASN A 90 -10.46 -11.36 -1.93
N SER A 91 -10.98 -10.24 -2.43
CA SER A 91 -10.21 -9.01 -2.52
C SER A 91 -10.61 -7.99 -1.47
N GLU A 92 -9.64 -7.19 -1.05
CA GLU A 92 -9.85 -5.97 -0.29
C GLU A 92 -9.92 -4.78 -1.25
N LEU A 93 -10.90 -3.90 -1.08
CA LEU A 93 -11.04 -2.68 -1.87
C LEU A 93 -10.60 -1.47 -1.04
N LEU A 94 -9.68 -0.68 -1.58
CA LEU A 94 -9.32 0.61 -1.01
C LEU A 94 -10.44 1.61 -1.30
N ILE A 95 -11.10 2.11 -0.24
CA ILE A 95 -12.20 3.09 -0.35
C ILE A 95 -11.78 4.51 0.03
N TYR A 96 -10.65 4.66 0.72
CA TYR A 96 -10.09 5.95 1.08
C TYR A 96 -8.57 5.90 1.17
N GLY A 97 -7.89 6.95 0.68
CA GLY A 97 -6.47 7.21 0.92
C GLY A 97 -5.81 8.10 -0.13
N TYR A 98 -4.73 8.76 0.26
CA TYR A 98 -3.86 9.44 -0.69
C TYR A 98 -3.00 8.43 -1.44
N LEU A 99 -3.23 8.32 -2.74
CA LEU A 99 -2.52 7.35 -3.57
C LEU A 99 -1.10 7.81 -3.86
N PRO A 100 -0.10 6.89 -3.81
CA PRO A 100 1.26 7.19 -4.25
C PRO A 100 1.27 7.47 -5.75
N LEU A 101 1.81 8.62 -6.16
CA LEU A 101 2.04 8.96 -7.56
C LEU A 101 3.44 8.57 -8.01
N MET A 102 4.41 8.63 -7.09
CA MET A 102 5.81 8.34 -7.41
C MET A 102 6.54 7.86 -6.16
N VAL A 103 7.35 6.82 -6.34
CA VAL A 103 8.37 6.40 -5.38
C VAL A 103 9.74 6.76 -5.97
N SER A 104 10.56 7.50 -5.23
CA SER A 104 11.85 7.98 -5.71
C SER A 104 12.97 7.68 -4.72
N ALA A 105 14.04 7.06 -5.21
CA ALA A 105 15.31 6.92 -4.48
C ALA A 105 16.07 8.26 -4.36
N GLY A 106 15.72 9.28 -5.15
CA GLY A 106 16.23 10.64 -5.06
C GLY A 106 15.63 11.40 -3.90
N CYS A 107 16.30 11.47 -2.76
CA CYS A 107 15.80 12.18 -1.59
C CYS A 107 15.84 13.70 -1.77
N ILE A 108 14.71 14.39 -1.69
CA ILE A 108 14.58 15.86 -1.82
C ILE A 108 15.51 16.58 -0.82
N PHE A 109 15.49 16.15 0.45
CA PHE A 109 16.32 16.77 1.48
C PHE A 109 17.81 16.54 1.26
N LYS A 110 18.20 15.38 0.71
CA LYS A 110 19.60 15.11 0.35
C LYS A 110 20.04 15.99 -0.82
N SER A 111 19.21 16.14 -1.84
CA SER A 111 19.48 17.00 -2.99
C SER A 111 19.61 18.47 -2.59
N LEU A 112 18.84 18.93 -1.62
CA LEU A 112 18.91 20.28 -1.07
C LEU A 112 20.01 20.46 0.00
N LYS A 113 20.84 19.44 0.27
CA LYS A 113 21.85 19.42 1.35
C LYS A 113 21.27 19.69 2.75
N LYS A 114 20.00 19.39 2.99
CA LYS A 114 19.26 19.61 4.25
C LYS A 114 18.86 18.31 4.94
N CYS A 115 19.52 17.19 4.63
CA CYS A 115 19.18 15.89 5.20
C CYS A 115 19.50 15.83 6.69
N GLN A 116 18.48 15.63 7.52
CA GLN A 116 18.60 15.45 8.98
C GLN A 116 18.49 13.99 9.40
N LYS A 117 18.39 13.03 8.47
CA LYS A 117 18.16 11.59 8.72
C LYS A 117 16.92 11.31 9.60
N LYS A 118 15.91 12.15 9.50
CA LYS A 118 14.62 12.02 10.19
C LYS A 118 13.51 11.91 9.16
N GLU A 119 12.55 11.02 9.42
CA GLU A 119 11.32 10.98 8.64
C GLU A 119 10.56 12.29 8.81
N SER A 120 10.06 12.81 7.72
CA SER A 120 9.30 14.05 7.70
C SER A 120 8.32 14.08 6.54
N LEU A 121 7.34 14.95 6.65
CA LEU A 121 6.39 15.29 5.61
C LEU A 121 6.70 16.70 5.12
N CYS A 122 6.81 16.87 3.81
CA CYS A 122 6.89 18.19 3.18
C CYS A 122 5.91 18.25 2.00
N TYR A 123 5.74 19.42 1.42
CA TYR A 123 4.81 19.62 0.32
C TYR A 123 5.54 20.25 -0.86
N LEU A 124 5.28 19.70 -2.05
CA LEU A 124 5.62 20.31 -3.32
C LEU A 124 4.40 21.02 -3.86
N LYS A 125 4.62 22.20 -4.44
CA LYS A 125 3.55 22.97 -5.09
C LYS A 125 3.79 22.96 -6.60
N ASP A 126 2.76 22.60 -7.38
CA ASP A 126 2.83 22.66 -8.83
C ASP A 126 2.55 24.07 -9.36
N ARG A 127 2.64 24.22 -10.68
CA ARG A 127 2.37 25.50 -11.38
C ARG A 127 0.91 25.99 -11.25
N TYR A 128 -0.01 25.10 -10.90
CA TYR A 128 -1.43 25.39 -10.70
C TYR A 128 -1.77 25.67 -9.24
N GLY A 129 -0.78 25.65 -8.35
CA GLY A 129 -0.98 25.92 -6.93
C GLY A 129 -1.40 24.71 -6.09
N LYS A 130 -1.50 23.50 -6.69
CA LYS A 130 -1.84 22.27 -5.95
C LYS A 130 -0.66 21.81 -5.11
N HIS A 131 -0.95 21.31 -3.92
CA HIS A 131 0.05 20.79 -3.00
C HIS A 131 0.05 19.26 -3.02
N PHE A 132 1.23 18.70 -3.18
CA PHE A 132 1.48 17.25 -3.19
C PHE A 132 2.34 16.92 -1.96
N ALA A 133 1.82 16.06 -1.11
CA ALA A 133 2.55 15.62 0.06
C ALA A 133 3.70 14.70 -0.34
N VAL A 134 4.87 14.91 0.24
CA VAL A 134 6.05 14.05 0.07
C VAL A 134 6.49 13.57 1.45
N ARG A 135 6.41 12.26 1.66
CA ARG A 135 6.95 11.61 2.85
C ARG A 135 8.31 11.00 2.53
N ASN A 136 9.31 11.35 3.33
CA ASN A 136 10.63 10.73 3.21
C ASN A 136 10.79 9.59 4.22
N TYR A 137 11.19 8.43 3.72
CA TYR A 137 11.49 7.24 4.51
C TYR A 137 13.00 7.14 4.68
N CYS A 138 13.52 7.75 5.76
CA CYS A 138 14.95 7.89 5.97
C CYS A 138 15.67 6.59 6.26
N THR A 139 14.97 5.60 6.82
CA THR A 139 15.53 4.27 7.10
C THR A 139 16.02 3.58 5.82
N ASP A 140 15.24 3.69 4.75
CA ASP A 140 15.53 3.04 3.45
C ASP A 140 15.89 4.04 2.37
N CYS A 141 15.95 5.35 2.71
CA CYS A 141 16.42 6.45 1.89
C CYS A 141 15.66 6.64 0.56
N TYR A 142 14.32 6.57 0.61
CA TYR A 142 13.43 6.88 -0.52
C TYR A 142 12.34 7.87 -0.10
N ASN A 143 11.63 8.43 -1.08
CA ASN A 143 10.48 9.30 -0.86
C ASN A 143 9.26 8.73 -1.58
N ILE A 144 8.09 8.98 -1.01
CA ILE A 144 6.80 8.78 -1.69
C ILE A 144 6.15 10.13 -1.89
N LEU A 145 5.83 10.45 -3.13
CA LEU A 145 4.99 11.57 -3.52
C LEU A 145 3.55 11.08 -3.61
N TYR A 146 2.67 11.70 -2.85
CA TYR A 146 1.24 11.37 -2.84
C TYR A 146 0.43 12.32 -3.71
N ASN A 147 -0.72 11.88 -4.19
CA ASN A 147 -1.65 12.71 -4.92
C ASN A 147 -2.09 13.93 -4.09
N SER A 148 -2.50 14.99 -4.77
CA SER A 148 -3.00 16.22 -4.13
C SER A 148 -4.40 16.06 -3.54
N SER A 149 -5.13 15.03 -3.93
CA SER A 149 -6.46 14.68 -3.44
C SER A 149 -6.54 13.19 -3.13
N PRO A 150 -7.23 12.77 -2.07
CA PRO A 150 -7.40 11.36 -1.77
C PRO A 150 -8.40 10.71 -2.74
N LEU A 151 -8.25 9.40 -2.93
CA LEU A 151 -9.36 8.55 -3.33
C LEU A 151 -10.41 8.59 -2.21
N ALA A 152 -11.69 8.74 -2.54
CA ALA A 152 -12.79 8.68 -1.57
C ALA A 152 -14.04 8.12 -2.26
N LEU A 153 -14.42 6.89 -1.93
CA LEU A 153 -15.55 6.19 -2.53
C LEU A 153 -16.81 6.20 -1.65
N PHE A 154 -16.87 7.04 -0.63
CA PHE A 154 -17.99 7.09 0.32
C PHE A 154 -19.36 7.34 -0.33
N GLY A 155 -19.40 8.09 -1.44
CA GLY A 155 -20.63 8.34 -2.22
C GLY A 155 -20.99 7.24 -3.21
N MET A 156 -20.18 6.17 -3.33
CA MET A 156 -20.33 5.09 -4.33
C MET A 156 -20.69 3.75 -3.69
N ARG A 157 -21.54 3.78 -2.68
CA ARG A 157 -21.89 2.58 -1.89
C ARG A 157 -22.45 1.45 -2.76
N GLN A 158 -23.39 1.77 -3.66
CA GLN A 158 -24.03 0.77 -4.51
C GLN A 158 -23.02 0.09 -5.45
N GLU A 159 -22.11 0.88 -6.04
CA GLU A 159 -21.04 0.37 -6.89
C GLU A 159 -20.07 -0.51 -6.10
N VAL A 160 -19.67 -0.08 -4.91
CA VAL A 160 -18.79 -0.84 -4.01
C VAL A 160 -19.44 -2.15 -3.60
N GLU A 161 -20.70 -2.15 -3.19
CA GLU A 161 -21.43 -3.35 -2.81
C GLU A 161 -21.62 -4.31 -3.99
N SER A 162 -21.82 -3.79 -5.21
CA SER A 162 -22.08 -4.60 -6.41
C SER A 162 -20.87 -5.42 -6.89
N ILE A 163 -19.66 -5.08 -6.49
CA ILE A 163 -18.45 -5.86 -6.81
C ILE A 163 -18.10 -6.88 -5.72
N HIS A 164 -18.86 -6.92 -4.63
CA HIS A 164 -18.74 -7.89 -3.52
C HIS A 164 -17.33 -8.07 -2.97
N PRO A 165 -16.61 -7.00 -2.59
CA PRO A 165 -15.28 -7.14 -2.01
C PRO A 165 -15.38 -7.80 -0.63
N LYS A 166 -14.39 -8.63 -0.26
CA LYS A 166 -14.35 -9.31 1.03
C LYS A 166 -14.18 -8.34 2.20
N SER A 167 -13.42 -7.26 1.98
CA SER A 167 -13.16 -6.23 2.99
C SER A 167 -12.95 -4.87 2.32
N LEU A 168 -13.12 -3.81 3.10
CA LEU A 168 -12.86 -2.44 2.71
C LEU A 168 -11.67 -1.92 3.51
N ARG A 169 -10.78 -1.16 2.85
CA ARG A 169 -9.62 -0.54 3.48
C ARG A 169 -9.68 0.97 3.40
N MET A 170 -9.36 1.62 4.50
CA MET A 170 -9.02 3.04 4.56
C MET A 170 -7.54 3.17 4.89
N GLN A 171 -6.80 3.91 4.06
CA GLN A 171 -5.36 4.05 4.20
C GLN A 171 -4.99 5.50 4.52
N PHE A 172 -4.72 5.76 5.78
CA PHE A 172 -4.25 7.07 6.24
C PHE A 172 -2.73 7.15 6.13
N THR A 173 -2.22 8.19 5.47
CA THR A 173 -0.78 8.35 5.18
C THR A 173 -0.24 9.72 5.52
N THR A 174 -0.96 10.76 5.18
CA THR A 174 -0.52 12.17 5.31
C THR A 174 -1.45 13.02 6.15
N GLU A 175 -2.58 12.45 6.54
CA GLU A 175 -3.62 13.10 7.31
C GLU A 175 -3.16 13.37 8.75
N SER A 176 -3.60 14.49 9.28
CA SER A 176 -3.52 14.78 10.72
C SER A 176 -4.56 13.98 11.50
N VAL A 177 -4.40 13.86 12.80
CA VAL A 177 -5.38 13.20 13.70
C VAL A 177 -6.79 13.78 13.51
N LYS A 178 -6.93 15.11 13.45
CA LYS A 178 -8.23 15.77 13.24
C LYS A 178 -8.87 15.43 11.90
N GLU A 179 -8.07 15.34 10.83
CA GLU A 179 -8.56 14.93 9.52
C GLU A 179 -9.00 13.48 9.54
N THR A 180 -8.22 12.59 10.16
CA THR A 180 -8.58 11.18 10.33
C THR A 180 -9.90 11.01 11.08
N GLU A 181 -10.08 11.70 12.22
CA GLU A 181 -11.33 11.68 13.00
C GLU A 181 -12.53 12.14 12.15
N LYS A 182 -12.35 13.26 11.41
CA LYS A 182 -13.40 13.76 10.51
C LYS A 182 -13.78 12.75 9.44
N ILE A 183 -12.81 12.07 8.85
CA ILE A 183 -13.06 11.07 7.79
C ILE A 183 -13.77 9.85 8.36
N LEU A 184 -13.34 9.37 9.53
CA LEU A 184 -13.98 8.25 10.22
C LEU A 184 -15.45 8.56 10.61
N SER A 185 -15.80 9.81 10.83
CA SER A 185 -17.18 10.21 11.12
C SER A 185 -18.11 10.21 9.90
N LEU A 186 -17.58 9.96 8.68
CA LEU A 186 -18.38 9.87 7.44
C LEU A 186 -18.87 8.46 7.14
N ILE A 187 -18.45 7.46 7.94
CA ILE A 187 -18.80 6.04 7.80
C ILE A 187 -19.94 5.71 8.76
#